data_8e247822ec0c65f0e413460f66c9a28a
#
_entry.id   8e247822ec0c65f0e413460f66c9a28a
#
_cell.length_a   1.000
_cell.length_b   1.000
_cell.length_c   1.000
_cell.angle_alpha   90.00
_cell.angle_beta   90.00
_cell.angle_gamma   90.00
#
_symmetry.space_group_name_H-M   'P 1'
#
loop_
_entity.id
_entity.type
_entity.pdbx_description
1 polymer ?
#
loop_
_entity_poly.entity_id
_entity_poly.type
_entity_poly.pdbx_seq_one_letter_code
_entity_poly.pdbx_strand_id
1 'polypeptide(L)'
;SSDLEVKVGLFAAAGGVHRLTRQIGRKAAMDLILTGRTIGAAEAETLGIINRTVATGTCLAAAHELASTIEQNSPTAIRASLEAINQLETSGLLQTALDANGAIFGRLMRTHDFKEGVTAFAEKRKPEWTGR
;
A
#
# COMPACT_ATOMS: atom_id res chain seq x y z
N SER A 1 15.84 -8.16 7.67
CA SER A 1 14.67 -8.62 8.45
C SER A 1 14.68 -10.13 8.58
N SER A 2 14.25 -10.65 9.71
CA SER A 2 14.07 -12.11 9.89
C SER A 2 12.91 -12.36 10.85
N ASP A 3 12.10 -13.36 10.54
CA ASP A 3 11.13 -13.95 11.46
C ASP A 3 11.87 -15.01 12.28
N LEU A 4 12.36 -14.63 13.45
CA LEU A 4 13.15 -15.49 14.34
C LEU A 4 12.30 -16.40 15.21
N GLU A 5 10.98 -16.19 15.24
CA GLU A 5 10.05 -16.83 16.16
C GLU A 5 10.11 -18.35 16.09
N VAL A 6 10.20 -18.93 14.90
CA VAL A 6 10.27 -20.40 14.74
C VAL A 6 11.54 -20.99 15.35
N LYS A 7 12.65 -20.24 15.42
CA LYS A 7 13.90 -20.69 16.02
C LYS A 7 13.87 -20.73 17.54
N VAL A 8 12.91 -20.03 18.13
CA VAL A 8 12.70 -20.00 19.59
C VAL A 8 11.39 -20.67 20.01
N GLY A 9 10.80 -21.49 19.12
CA GLY A 9 9.59 -22.26 19.40
C GLY A 9 8.29 -21.47 19.36
N LEU A 10 8.31 -20.27 18.72
CA LEU A 10 7.13 -19.42 18.55
C LEU A 10 6.75 -19.30 17.08
N PHE A 11 5.69 -18.57 16.80
CA PHE A 11 5.33 -18.11 15.46
C PHE A 11 4.92 -16.65 15.49
N ALA A 12 4.98 -15.96 14.35
CA ALA A 12 4.68 -14.54 14.23
C ALA A 12 3.18 -14.24 14.42
N ALA A 13 2.69 -14.48 15.64
CA ALA A 13 1.27 -14.45 16.02
C ALA A 13 0.64 -13.06 15.94
N ALA A 14 1.42 -11.99 16.07
CA ALA A 14 0.95 -10.60 16.00
C ALA A 14 0.54 -10.14 14.58
N GLY A 15 0.25 -11.09 13.69
CA GLY A 15 -0.22 -10.87 12.33
C GLY A 15 0.86 -10.97 11.26
N GLY A 16 2.11 -11.24 11.61
CA GLY A 16 3.22 -11.40 10.65
C GLY A 16 2.92 -12.49 9.63
N VAL A 17 2.50 -13.68 10.08
CA VAL A 17 2.15 -14.81 9.21
C VAL A 17 1.11 -14.41 8.17
N HIS A 18 0.05 -13.72 8.57
CA HIS A 18 -1.05 -13.37 7.68
C HIS A 18 -0.68 -12.25 6.72
N ARG A 19 -0.06 -11.17 7.24
CA ARG A 19 0.31 -10.00 6.43
C ARG A 19 1.37 -10.35 5.40
N LEU A 20 2.43 -11.07 5.80
CA LEU A 20 3.51 -11.45 4.89
C LEU A 20 2.97 -12.36 3.77
N THR A 21 2.14 -13.36 4.13
CA THR A 21 1.54 -14.27 3.15
C THR A 21 0.68 -13.55 2.12
N ARG A 22 -0.06 -12.52 2.53
CA ARG A 22 -0.86 -11.69 1.61
C ARG A 22 0.01 -10.83 0.72
N GLN A 23 1.09 -10.28 1.26
CA GLN A 23 1.96 -9.34 0.55
C GLN A 23 2.81 -10.01 -0.53
N ILE A 24 3.44 -11.14 -0.22
CA ILE A 24 4.42 -11.78 -1.12
C ILE A 24 3.99 -13.15 -1.65
N GLY A 25 2.80 -13.57 -1.29
CA GLY A 25 2.27 -14.87 -1.67
C GLY A 25 2.77 -16.01 -0.79
N ARG A 26 1.98 -17.10 -0.80
CA ARG A 26 2.14 -18.22 0.14
C ARG A 26 3.53 -18.88 0.10
N LYS A 27 4.07 -19.14 -1.10
CA LYS A 27 5.34 -19.89 -1.22
C LYS A 27 6.52 -19.12 -0.66
N ALA A 28 6.68 -17.85 -1.03
CA ALA A 28 7.75 -16.99 -0.54
C ALA A 28 7.62 -16.73 0.97
N ALA A 29 6.41 -16.49 1.45
CA ALA A 29 6.16 -16.32 2.87
C ALA A 29 6.49 -17.57 3.68
N MET A 30 6.11 -18.76 3.23
CA MET A 30 6.46 -20.03 3.89
C MET A 30 7.96 -20.25 3.96
N ASP A 31 8.71 -19.93 2.90
CA ASP A 31 10.16 -20.03 2.93
C ASP A 31 10.76 -19.17 4.05
N LEU A 32 10.38 -17.90 4.14
CA LEU A 32 10.88 -16.99 5.18
C LEU A 32 10.43 -17.41 6.58
N ILE A 33 9.14 -17.65 6.76
CA ILE A 33 8.54 -17.92 8.07
C ILE A 33 9.03 -19.26 8.65
N LEU A 34 9.06 -20.32 7.85
CA LEU A 34 9.36 -21.67 8.34
C LEU A 34 10.87 -21.91 8.50
N THR A 35 11.70 -21.22 7.72
CA THR A 35 13.16 -21.32 7.86
C THR A 35 13.72 -20.36 8.89
N GLY A 36 13.02 -19.26 9.16
CA GLY A 36 13.51 -18.16 9.99
C GLY A 36 14.82 -17.55 9.46
N ARG A 37 15.04 -17.62 8.13
CA ARG A 37 16.25 -17.06 7.52
C ARG A 37 16.18 -15.54 7.42
N THR A 38 17.33 -14.92 7.48
CA THR A 38 17.46 -13.47 7.29
C THR A 38 17.60 -13.16 5.79
N ILE A 39 16.97 -12.07 5.36
CA ILE A 39 17.09 -11.55 4.00
C ILE A 39 17.67 -10.14 3.97
N GLY A 40 18.40 -9.82 2.91
CA GLY A 40 18.89 -8.47 2.65
C GLY A 40 17.85 -7.59 1.95
N ALA A 41 18.18 -6.30 1.79
CA ALA A 41 17.29 -5.31 1.19
C ALA A 41 16.95 -5.64 -0.28
N ALA A 42 17.93 -6.05 -1.06
CA ALA A 42 17.72 -6.40 -2.49
C ALA A 42 16.76 -7.58 -2.67
N GLU A 43 16.86 -8.60 -1.80
CA GLU A 43 15.93 -9.74 -1.84
C GLU A 43 14.52 -9.32 -1.35
N ALA A 44 14.45 -8.46 -0.32
CA ALA A 44 13.18 -7.92 0.16
C ALA A 44 12.44 -7.09 -0.91
N GLU A 45 13.18 -6.34 -1.73
CA GLU A 45 12.64 -5.62 -2.90
C GLU A 45 12.15 -6.59 -3.97
N THR A 46 12.96 -7.59 -4.32
CA THR A 46 12.59 -8.62 -5.32
C THR A 46 11.33 -9.39 -4.90
N LEU A 47 11.17 -9.68 -3.61
CA LEU A 47 10.00 -10.35 -3.06
C LEU A 47 8.78 -9.43 -2.88
N GLY A 48 8.93 -8.12 -3.05
CA GLY A 48 7.84 -7.15 -2.87
C GLY A 48 7.52 -6.84 -1.40
N ILE A 49 8.44 -7.10 -0.47
CA ILE A 49 8.29 -6.72 0.95
C ILE A 49 8.51 -5.21 1.13
N ILE A 50 9.42 -4.65 0.36
CA ILE A 50 9.70 -3.21 0.30
C ILE A 50 9.57 -2.71 -1.14
N ASN A 51 9.28 -1.41 -1.30
CA ASN A 51 9.07 -0.81 -2.61
C ASN A 51 10.37 -0.66 -3.41
N ARG A 52 11.46 -0.26 -2.76
CA ARG A 52 12.77 -0.05 -3.39
C ARG A 52 13.91 -0.06 -2.38
N THR A 53 15.09 -0.38 -2.86
CA THR A 53 16.36 -0.24 -2.14
C THR A 53 17.03 1.07 -2.53
N VAL A 54 17.63 1.75 -1.56
CA VAL A 54 18.35 3.02 -1.75
C VAL A 54 19.70 2.96 -1.06
N ALA A 55 20.60 3.88 -1.40
CA ALA A 55 21.91 3.97 -0.76
C ALA A 55 21.78 4.18 0.76
N THR A 56 22.74 3.65 1.51
CA THR A 56 22.77 3.81 2.96
C THR A 56 22.72 5.28 3.37
N GLY A 57 21.85 5.61 4.29
CA GLY A 57 21.64 6.97 4.79
C GLY A 57 20.68 7.83 3.95
N THR A 58 20.19 7.38 2.78
CA THR A 58 19.31 8.17 1.92
C THR A 58 17.83 7.78 2.01
N CYS A 59 17.47 6.83 2.87
CA CYS A 59 16.11 6.29 2.98
C CYS A 59 15.07 7.39 3.26
N LEU A 60 15.36 8.32 4.18
CA LEU A 60 14.44 9.40 4.52
C LEU A 60 14.25 10.36 3.34
N ALA A 61 15.32 10.72 2.64
CA ALA A 61 15.23 11.58 1.46
C ALA A 61 14.38 10.93 0.35
N ALA A 62 14.59 9.64 0.08
CA ALA A 62 13.81 8.90 -0.89
C ALA A 62 12.32 8.75 -0.49
N ALA A 63 12.04 8.62 0.82
CA ALA A 63 10.67 8.60 1.31
C ALA A 63 9.98 9.97 1.14
N HIS A 64 10.67 11.07 1.41
CA HIS A 64 10.15 12.42 1.16
C HIS A 64 9.89 12.68 -0.33
N GLU A 65 10.76 12.22 -1.22
CA GLU A 65 10.55 12.32 -2.67
C GLU A 65 9.27 11.60 -3.11
N LEU A 66 9.04 10.38 -2.60
CA LEU A 66 7.82 9.63 -2.86
C LEU A 66 6.59 10.34 -2.30
N ALA A 67 6.67 10.83 -1.05
CA ALA A 67 5.59 11.59 -0.43
C ALA A 67 5.24 12.85 -1.24
N SER A 68 6.24 13.61 -1.68
CA SER A 68 6.04 14.79 -2.53
C SER A 68 5.39 14.45 -3.87
N THR A 69 5.69 13.28 -4.44
CA THR A 69 5.02 12.80 -5.65
C THR A 69 3.53 12.48 -5.39
N ILE A 70 3.24 11.87 -4.25
CA ILE A 70 1.85 11.58 -3.84
C ILE A 70 1.07 12.87 -3.58
N GLU A 71 1.67 13.86 -2.91
CA GLU A 71 1.05 15.15 -2.56
C GLU A 71 0.61 15.97 -3.79
N GLN A 72 1.15 15.68 -4.98
CA GLN A 72 0.71 16.32 -6.23
C GLN A 72 -0.67 15.86 -6.70
N ASN A 73 -1.19 14.80 -6.14
CA ASN A 73 -2.49 14.23 -6.51
C ASN A 73 -3.60 14.68 -5.56
N SER A 74 -4.87 14.48 -5.99
CA SER A 74 -6.03 14.81 -5.17
C SER A 74 -6.01 14.09 -3.81
N PRO A 75 -6.01 14.80 -2.68
CA PRO A 75 -6.06 14.19 -1.35
C PRO A 75 -7.33 13.35 -1.13
N THR A 76 -8.45 13.73 -1.74
CA THR A 76 -9.71 12.98 -1.63
C THR A 76 -9.64 11.67 -2.42
N ALA A 77 -9.04 11.67 -3.61
CA ALA A 77 -8.83 10.47 -4.40
C ALA A 77 -7.83 9.51 -3.75
N ILE A 78 -6.75 10.02 -3.16
CA ILE A 78 -5.78 9.21 -2.40
C ILE A 78 -6.48 8.52 -1.22
N ARG A 79 -7.27 9.25 -0.42
CA ARG A 79 -8.00 8.65 0.70
C ARG A 79 -9.00 7.59 0.26
N ALA A 80 -9.75 7.84 -0.83
CA ALA A 80 -10.67 6.87 -1.39
C ALA A 80 -9.96 5.61 -1.89
N SER A 81 -8.79 5.76 -2.54
CA SER A 81 -7.98 4.64 -3.01
C SER A 81 -7.46 3.79 -1.84
N LEU A 82 -6.95 4.42 -0.78
CA LEU A 82 -6.49 3.71 0.42
C LEU A 82 -7.64 2.98 1.12
N GLU A 83 -8.83 3.60 1.20
CA GLU A 83 -10.02 2.95 1.74
C GLU A 83 -10.39 1.70 0.95
N ALA A 84 -10.40 1.78 -0.40
CA ALA A 84 -10.71 0.64 -1.26
C ALA A 84 -9.68 -0.50 -1.12
N ILE A 85 -8.38 -0.19 -1.03
CA ILE A 85 -7.32 -1.16 -0.78
C ILE A 85 -7.54 -1.87 0.57
N ASN A 86 -7.79 -1.10 1.63
CA ASN A 86 -8.02 -1.64 2.97
C ASN A 86 -9.28 -2.51 3.05
N GLN A 87 -10.33 -2.21 2.27
CA GLN A 87 -11.54 -3.04 2.18
C GLN A 87 -11.22 -4.44 1.66
N LEU A 88 -10.38 -4.56 0.63
CA LEU A 88 -9.94 -5.86 0.12
C LEU A 88 -9.15 -6.65 1.17
N GLU A 89 -8.26 -5.99 1.89
CA GLU A 89 -7.46 -6.63 2.94
C GLU A 89 -8.32 -7.12 4.10
N THR A 90 -9.33 -6.35 4.49
CA THR A 90 -10.21 -6.66 5.62
C THR A 90 -11.25 -7.73 5.27
N SER A 91 -11.90 -7.63 4.10
CA SER A 91 -12.94 -8.57 3.69
C SER A 91 -12.39 -9.92 3.26
N GLY A 92 -11.19 -9.95 2.70
CA GLY A 92 -10.56 -11.15 2.13
C GLY A 92 -11.23 -11.65 0.84
N LEU A 93 -12.36 -11.09 0.43
CA LEU A 93 -13.12 -11.46 -0.76
C LEU A 93 -13.19 -10.29 -1.72
N LEU A 94 -12.71 -10.50 -2.95
CA LEU A 94 -12.71 -9.47 -4.00
C LEU A 94 -14.12 -8.93 -4.27
N GLN A 95 -15.12 -9.79 -4.32
CA GLN A 95 -16.50 -9.36 -4.59
C GLN A 95 -17.02 -8.40 -3.52
N THR A 96 -16.80 -8.71 -2.24
CA THR A 96 -17.19 -7.83 -1.13
C THR A 96 -16.48 -6.46 -1.21
N ALA A 97 -15.21 -6.44 -1.59
CA ALA A 97 -14.46 -5.19 -1.78
C ALA A 97 -15.00 -4.40 -2.98
N LEU A 98 -15.34 -5.07 -4.10
CA LEU A 98 -15.93 -4.43 -5.27
C LEU A 98 -17.31 -3.84 -4.97
N ASP A 99 -18.13 -4.53 -4.20
CA ASP A 99 -19.45 -4.04 -3.78
C ASP A 99 -19.34 -2.76 -2.93
N ALA A 100 -18.31 -2.67 -2.09
CA ALA A 100 -18.02 -1.47 -1.29
C ALA A 100 -17.54 -0.27 -2.14
N ASN A 101 -16.92 -0.51 -3.31
CA ASN A 101 -16.38 0.54 -4.18
C ASN A 101 -17.46 1.53 -4.66
N GLY A 102 -18.69 1.08 -4.86
CA GLY A 102 -19.81 1.95 -5.24
C GLY A 102 -20.06 3.08 -4.22
N ALA A 103 -20.03 2.74 -2.93
CA ALA A 103 -20.18 3.72 -1.85
C ALA A 103 -18.98 4.66 -1.73
N ILE A 104 -17.75 4.12 -1.86
CA ILE A 104 -16.51 4.91 -1.84
C ILE A 104 -16.50 5.90 -3.00
N PHE A 105 -16.77 5.42 -4.21
CA PHE A 105 -16.81 6.26 -5.42
C PHE A 105 -17.93 7.29 -5.37
N GLY A 106 -19.10 6.92 -4.86
CA GLY A 106 -20.24 7.85 -4.68
C GLY A 106 -19.93 8.99 -3.70
N ARG A 107 -19.08 8.77 -2.68
CA ARG A 107 -18.59 9.85 -1.81
C ARG A 107 -17.55 10.71 -2.53
N LEU A 108 -16.62 10.09 -3.24
CA LEU A 108 -15.58 10.80 -4.01
C LEU A 108 -16.19 11.75 -5.04
N MET A 109 -17.19 11.31 -5.82
CA MET A 109 -17.86 12.14 -6.83
C MET A 109 -18.51 13.42 -6.27
N ARG A 110 -18.83 13.46 -4.97
CA ARG A 110 -19.40 14.63 -4.31
C ARG A 110 -18.37 15.65 -3.86
N THR A 111 -17.09 15.31 -3.89
CA THR A 111 -16.00 16.20 -3.45
C THR A 111 -15.73 17.31 -4.47
N HIS A 112 -15.18 18.42 -3.98
CA HIS A 112 -14.67 19.50 -4.82
C HIS A 112 -13.53 18.97 -5.71
N ASP A 113 -12.61 18.21 -5.13
CA ASP A 113 -11.44 17.69 -5.84
C ASP A 113 -11.80 16.78 -7.02
N PHE A 114 -12.88 15.99 -6.92
CA PHE A 114 -13.36 15.19 -8.06
C PHE A 114 -13.78 16.09 -9.22
N LYS A 115 -14.59 17.11 -8.94
CA LYS A 115 -15.09 18.06 -9.96
C LYS A 115 -13.92 18.84 -10.58
N GLU A 116 -13.02 19.34 -9.74
CA GLU A 116 -11.83 20.05 -10.17
C GLU A 116 -10.95 19.17 -11.07
N GLY A 117 -10.70 17.93 -10.69
CA GLY A 117 -9.89 16.99 -11.48
C GLY A 117 -10.45 16.75 -12.87
N VAL A 118 -11.77 16.50 -12.99
CA VAL A 118 -12.46 16.31 -14.27
C VAL A 118 -12.40 17.58 -15.12
N THR A 119 -12.64 18.74 -14.52
CA THR A 119 -12.62 20.03 -15.22
C THR A 119 -11.21 20.37 -15.70
N ALA A 120 -10.21 20.30 -14.83
CA ALA A 120 -8.83 20.59 -15.17
C ALA A 120 -8.30 19.66 -16.28
N PHE A 121 -8.68 18.37 -16.24
CA PHE A 121 -8.34 17.41 -17.31
C PHE A 121 -8.96 17.82 -18.65
N ALA A 122 -10.25 18.19 -18.68
CA ALA A 122 -10.92 18.63 -19.90
C ALA A 122 -10.31 19.93 -20.46
N GLU A 123 -9.93 20.85 -19.59
CA GLU A 123 -9.32 22.14 -19.92
C GLU A 123 -7.80 22.07 -20.17
N LYS A 124 -7.18 20.88 -19.99
CA LYS A 124 -5.73 20.66 -20.15
C LYS A 124 -4.87 21.57 -19.27
N ARG A 125 -5.32 21.89 -18.08
CA ARG A 125 -4.61 22.68 -17.07
C ARG A 125 -4.23 21.84 -15.84
N LYS A 126 -3.35 22.38 -15.02
CA LYS A 126 -3.02 21.76 -13.73
C LYS A 126 -4.20 21.94 -12.76
N PRO A 127 -4.63 20.89 -12.03
CA PRO A 127 -5.69 20.98 -11.04
C PRO A 127 -5.22 21.68 -9.76
N GLU A 128 -6.18 22.30 -9.04
CA GLU A 128 -5.97 22.93 -7.74
C GLU A 128 -6.71 22.12 -6.65
N TRP A 129 -5.97 21.31 -5.93
CA TRP A 129 -6.55 20.43 -4.93
C TRP A 129 -6.86 21.14 -3.62
N THR A 130 -8.04 20.92 -3.05
CA THR A 130 -8.49 21.49 -1.78
C THR A 130 -8.60 20.48 -0.64
N GLY A 131 -8.62 19.18 -0.98
CA GLY A 131 -8.75 18.09 -0.01
C GLY A 131 -10.18 17.86 0.51
N ARG A 132 -11.20 18.41 -0.14
CA ARG A 132 -12.62 18.38 0.26
C ARG A 132 -13.59 18.24 -0.93
#